data_88576011a248c6f59f0df2f7f34708b3
#
_entry.id   88576011a248c6f59f0df2f7f34708b3
#
_cell.length_a   1.000
_cell.length_b   1.000
_cell.length_c   1.000
_cell.angle_alpha   90.00
_cell.angle_beta   90.00
_cell.angle_gamma   90.00
#
_symmetry.space_group_name_H-M   'P 1'
#
loop_
_entity.id
_entity.type
_entity.pdbx_description
1 polymer ?
#
loop_
_entity_poly.entity_id
_entity_poly.type
_entity_poly.pdbx_seq_one_letter_code
_entity_poly.pdbx_strand_id
1 'polypeptide(L)'
;MSSTHKSVRTRFAPSPTGFIHLGNIRSALYPWAFAKAQGGIFILRIEDTDLERSNQASVDVILEGMAWLGMNPDEGPFYQMQRMDRYKQVLAELQATGQVYPCYMSIEALDALREQQMAAKEKPRYDGTWRPEPGKTLPPVPEGVKPVLRFKNPIDGVVAWDDKVKGRIEISNQELETLTWPSHTSFAVTTM
;
A
#
# COMPACT_ATOMS: atom_id res chain seq x y z
N MET A 1 36.85 -1.67 -10.39
CA MET A 1 35.45 -1.17 -10.45
C MET A 1 34.73 -1.73 -9.25
N SER A 2 34.54 -0.94 -8.21
CA SER A 2 33.88 -1.37 -6.98
C SER A 2 32.38 -1.47 -7.26
N SER A 3 31.88 -2.69 -7.40
CA SER A 3 30.45 -2.98 -7.43
C SER A 3 29.88 -2.61 -6.06
N THR A 4 29.17 -1.50 -5.98
CA THR A 4 28.36 -1.17 -4.80
C THR A 4 27.20 -2.16 -4.73
N HIS A 5 27.47 -3.35 -4.21
CA HIS A 5 26.42 -4.31 -3.87
C HIS A 5 25.51 -3.61 -2.84
N LYS A 6 24.33 -3.17 -3.28
CA LYS A 6 23.30 -2.69 -2.35
C LYS A 6 23.01 -3.83 -1.38
N SER A 7 23.21 -3.60 -0.08
CA SER A 7 22.86 -4.55 0.96
C SER A 7 21.38 -4.98 0.79
N VAL A 8 21.14 -6.27 0.84
CA VAL A 8 19.78 -6.82 0.79
C VAL A 8 19.00 -6.31 2.01
N ARG A 9 17.85 -5.72 1.78
CA ARG A 9 16.92 -5.26 2.83
C ARG A 9 15.56 -5.89 2.60
N THR A 10 15.10 -6.63 3.57
CA THR A 10 13.78 -7.28 3.54
C THR A 10 12.90 -6.75 4.66
N ARG A 11 11.60 -6.98 4.56
CA ARG A 11 10.64 -6.46 5.53
C ARG A 11 9.51 -7.45 5.79
N PHE A 12 9.15 -7.60 7.05
CA PHE A 12 7.86 -8.09 7.48
C PHE A 12 7.01 -6.91 7.97
N ALA A 13 5.76 -6.84 7.53
CA ALA A 13 4.88 -5.70 7.78
C ALA A 13 3.49 -6.17 8.24
N PRO A 14 3.36 -6.70 9.47
CA PRO A 14 2.08 -7.19 9.99
C PRO A 14 1.16 -6.04 10.42
N SER A 15 -0.16 -6.25 10.24
CA SER A 15 -1.18 -5.40 10.85
C SER A 15 -1.57 -5.99 12.22
N PRO A 16 -1.55 -5.21 13.31
CA PRO A 16 -1.82 -5.68 14.67
C PRO A 16 -3.33 -5.71 14.96
N THR A 17 -4.11 -6.36 14.08
CA THR A 17 -5.58 -6.41 14.14
C THR A 17 -6.14 -7.70 14.76
N GLY A 18 -5.27 -8.51 15.38
CA GLY A 18 -5.63 -9.76 16.02
C GLY A 18 -4.41 -10.60 16.38
N PHE A 19 -4.67 -11.86 16.76
CA PHE A 19 -3.60 -12.77 17.13
C PHE A 19 -2.73 -13.16 15.94
N ILE A 20 -1.42 -13.27 16.18
CA ILE A 20 -0.50 -13.81 15.19
C ILE A 20 -0.83 -15.29 14.96
N HIS A 21 -0.86 -15.70 13.70
CA HIS A 21 -1.12 -17.09 13.34
C HIS A 21 -0.02 -17.60 12.38
N LEU A 22 -0.02 -18.90 12.13
CA LEU A 22 1.03 -19.56 11.33
C LEU A 22 1.23 -18.93 9.95
N GLY A 23 0.17 -18.39 9.34
CA GLY A 23 0.26 -17.67 8.06
C GLY A 23 1.09 -16.38 8.15
N ASN A 24 0.95 -15.62 9.25
CA ASN A 24 1.77 -14.43 9.50
C ASN A 24 3.23 -14.81 9.71
N ILE A 25 3.48 -15.85 10.52
CA ILE A 25 4.83 -16.36 10.79
C ILE A 25 5.51 -16.83 9.49
N ARG A 26 4.78 -17.56 8.64
CA ARG A 26 5.29 -17.96 7.32
C ARG A 26 5.69 -16.73 6.49
N SER A 27 4.87 -15.68 6.49
CA SER A 27 5.16 -14.44 5.76
C SER A 27 6.38 -13.69 6.32
N ALA A 28 6.66 -13.82 7.62
CA ALA A 28 7.86 -13.29 8.27
C ALA A 28 9.10 -14.13 7.97
N LEU A 29 8.94 -15.46 7.92
CA LEU A 29 10.06 -16.41 7.78
C LEU A 29 10.83 -16.21 6.46
N TYR A 30 10.12 -16.04 5.35
CA TYR A 30 10.78 -15.89 4.03
C TYR A 30 11.70 -14.66 3.96
N PRO A 31 11.22 -13.44 4.26
CA PRO A 31 12.08 -12.25 4.22
C PRO A 31 13.19 -12.31 5.27
N TRP A 32 12.93 -12.88 6.45
CA TRP A 32 13.95 -13.06 7.47
C TRP A 32 15.06 -14.01 7.00
N ALA A 33 14.70 -15.22 6.54
CA ALA A 33 15.65 -16.22 6.07
C ALA A 33 16.47 -15.71 4.87
N PHE A 34 15.83 -15.02 3.94
CA PHE A 34 16.51 -14.44 2.79
C PHE A 34 17.50 -13.34 3.21
N ALA A 35 17.12 -12.44 4.13
CA ALA A 35 18.06 -11.43 4.65
C ALA A 35 19.26 -12.11 5.31
N LYS A 36 19.04 -13.06 6.21
CA LYS A 36 20.12 -13.78 6.91
C LYS A 36 21.05 -14.54 5.96
N ALA A 37 20.48 -15.22 4.96
CA ALA A 37 21.27 -15.95 3.94
C ALA A 37 22.12 -15.03 3.06
N GLN A 38 21.74 -13.77 2.89
CA GLN A 38 22.46 -12.79 2.08
C GLN A 38 23.30 -11.82 2.90
N GLY A 39 23.44 -11.99 4.22
CA GLY A 39 24.10 -11.03 5.10
C GLY A 39 23.44 -9.64 5.07
N GLY A 40 22.13 -9.62 4.82
CA GLY A 40 21.33 -8.41 4.68
C GLY A 40 20.64 -8.00 5.98
N ILE A 41 19.69 -7.08 5.88
CA ILE A 41 18.96 -6.48 6.99
C ILE A 41 17.51 -6.89 6.93
N PHE A 42 16.97 -7.40 8.03
CA PHE A 42 15.56 -7.71 8.22
C PHE A 42 14.87 -6.62 9.04
N ILE A 43 13.80 -6.05 8.49
CA ILE A 43 13.08 -4.90 9.03
C ILE A 43 11.70 -5.32 9.50
N LEU A 44 11.27 -4.83 10.66
CA LEU A 44 9.88 -4.94 11.11
C LEU A 44 9.18 -3.59 11.01
N ARG A 45 8.00 -3.58 10.35
CA ARG A 45 7.10 -2.44 10.33
C ARG A 45 5.71 -2.87 10.78
N ILE A 46 5.19 -2.24 11.81
CA ILE A 46 3.82 -2.44 12.28
C ILE A 46 2.89 -1.56 11.44
N GLU A 47 1.92 -2.17 10.77
CA GLU A 47 0.91 -1.47 9.96
C GLU A 47 -0.35 -1.21 10.81
N ASP A 48 -0.24 -0.24 11.71
CA ASP A 48 -1.23 0.19 12.70
C ASP A 48 -2.25 1.21 12.15
N THR A 49 -2.58 1.12 10.86
CA THR A 49 -3.45 2.08 10.15
C THR A 49 -4.94 1.88 10.41
N ASP A 50 -5.34 0.70 10.83
CA ASP A 50 -6.71 0.41 11.26
C ASP A 50 -6.83 0.72 12.77
N LEU A 51 -7.19 1.96 13.08
CA LEU A 51 -7.24 2.45 14.46
C LEU A 51 -8.29 1.76 15.33
N GLU A 52 -9.34 1.19 14.73
CA GLU A 52 -10.41 0.51 15.46
C GLU A 52 -9.97 -0.89 15.92
N ARG A 53 -9.22 -1.60 15.08
CA ARG A 53 -8.81 -2.99 15.33
C ARG A 53 -7.37 -3.12 15.82
N SER A 54 -6.53 -2.11 15.60
CA SER A 54 -5.14 -2.13 16.08
C SER A 54 -5.06 -1.86 17.57
N ASN A 55 -4.35 -2.70 18.30
CA ASN A 55 -4.15 -2.53 19.72
C ASN A 55 -2.75 -2.98 20.15
N GLN A 56 -2.28 -2.45 21.29
CA GLN A 56 -0.93 -2.74 21.80
C GLN A 56 -0.74 -4.21 22.12
N ALA A 57 -1.74 -4.88 22.67
CA ALA A 57 -1.63 -6.32 23.01
C ALA A 57 -1.34 -7.17 21.76
N SER A 58 -1.93 -6.84 20.60
CA SER A 58 -1.63 -7.53 19.34
C SER A 58 -0.21 -7.25 18.85
N VAL A 59 0.31 -6.03 19.07
CA VAL A 59 1.71 -5.70 18.77
C VAL A 59 2.66 -6.53 19.64
N ASP A 60 2.38 -6.61 20.95
CA ASP A 60 3.21 -7.35 21.89
C ASP A 60 3.27 -8.84 21.53
N VAL A 61 2.14 -9.45 21.17
CA VAL A 61 2.08 -10.84 20.69
C VAL A 61 2.91 -11.05 19.41
N ILE A 62 2.92 -10.08 18.49
CA ILE A 62 3.78 -10.15 17.28
C ILE A 62 5.26 -10.16 17.70
N LEU A 63 5.67 -9.24 18.57
CA LEU A 63 7.05 -9.10 19.02
C LEU A 63 7.52 -10.33 19.81
N GLU A 64 6.71 -10.81 20.75
CA GLU A 64 6.99 -11.99 21.53
C GLU A 64 7.09 -13.26 20.65
N GLY A 65 6.15 -13.44 19.72
CA GLY A 65 6.16 -14.58 18.81
C GLY A 65 7.38 -14.59 17.89
N MET A 66 7.80 -13.43 17.38
CA MET A 66 9.01 -13.31 16.59
C MET A 66 10.27 -13.57 17.42
N ALA A 67 10.35 -13.04 18.63
CA ALA A 67 11.46 -13.29 19.55
C ALA A 67 11.57 -14.77 19.93
N TRP A 68 10.44 -15.40 20.26
CA TRP A 68 10.38 -16.83 20.58
C TRP A 68 10.88 -17.72 19.44
N LEU A 69 10.61 -17.34 18.18
CA LEU A 69 11.08 -18.04 16.98
C LEU A 69 12.52 -17.65 16.57
N GLY A 70 13.17 -16.75 17.28
CA GLY A 70 14.51 -16.26 16.94
C GLY A 70 14.54 -15.35 15.70
N MET A 71 13.40 -14.85 15.25
CA MET A 71 13.28 -13.98 14.06
C MET A 71 13.34 -12.49 14.45
N ASN A 72 14.30 -12.11 15.28
CA ASN A 72 14.46 -10.72 15.71
C ASN A 72 14.79 -9.82 14.52
N PRO A 73 14.14 -8.65 14.40
CA PRO A 73 14.48 -7.67 13.39
C PRO A 73 15.82 -7.00 13.68
N ASP A 74 16.56 -6.66 12.62
CA ASP A 74 17.78 -5.88 12.72
C ASP A 74 17.46 -4.38 12.82
N GLU A 75 16.29 -3.95 12.25
CA GLU A 75 15.78 -2.57 12.34
C GLU A 75 14.27 -2.55 12.66
N GLY A 76 13.84 -1.58 13.42
CA GLY A 76 12.47 -1.40 13.87
C GLY A 76 12.23 -1.89 15.30
N PRO A 77 10.97 -2.06 15.73
CA PRO A 77 9.74 -1.87 14.94
C PRO A 77 9.49 -0.41 14.55
N PHE A 78 9.18 -0.21 13.28
CA PHE A 78 8.65 1.08 12.80
C PHE A 78 7.14 1.04 12.80
N TYR A 79 6.49 2.08 13.31
CA TYR A 79 5.03 2.21 13.33
C TYR A 79 4.59 3.11 12.18
N GLN A 80 3.64 2.65 11.38
CA GLN A 80 3.20 3.38 10.20
C GLN A 80 2.53 4.71 10.57
N MET A 81 1.70 4.72 11.61
CA MET A 81 1.02 5.93 12.08
C MET A 81 1.97 7.01 12.62
N GLN A 82 3.12 6.62 13.17
CA GLN A 82 4.12 7.58 13.64
C GLN A 82 4.83 8.32 12.50
N ARG A 83 4.63 7.90 11.24
CA ARG A 83 5.25 8.50 10.05
C ARG A 83 4.30 9.35 9.21
N MET A 84 3.15 9.74 9.77
CA MET A 84 2.11 10.50 9.09
C MET A 84 2.60 11.82 8.49
N ASP A 85 3.46 12.55 9.21
CA ASP A 85 3.98 13.82 8.71
C ASP A 85 4.84 13.63 7.46
N ARG A 86 5.65 12.57 7.43
CA ARG A 86 6.41 12.22 6.22
C ARG A 86 5.48 11.86 5.05
N TYR A 87 4.41 11.13 5.30
CA TYR A 87 3.45 10.76 4.25
C TYR A 87 2.73 11.99 3.70
N LYS A 88 2.29 12.91 4.57
CA LYS A 88 1.69 14.19 4.15
C LYS A 88 2.64 15.03 3.31
N GLN A 89 3.92 15.11 3.72
CA GLN A 89 4.95 15.81 2.96
C GLN A 89 5.11 15.21 1.56
N VAL A 90 5.27 13.89 1.44
CA VAL A 90 5.41 13.22 0.14
C VAL A 90 4.16 13.42 -0.73
N LEU A 91 2.97 13.35 -0.13
CA LEU A 91 1.72 13.62 -0.87
C LEU A 91 1.66 15.04 -1.43
N ALA A 92 2.11 16.04 -0.65
CA ALA A 92 2.19 17.41 -1.12
C ALA A 92 3.19 17.56 -2.30
N GLU A 93 4.35 16.91 -2.22
CA GLU A 93 5.34 16.84 -3.30
C GLU A 93 4.75 16.20 -4.57
N LEU A 94 4.04 15.08 -4.43
CA LEU A 94 3.39 14.38 -5.55
C LEU A 94 2.23 15.19 -6.14
N GLN A 95 1.50 15.92 -5.33
CA GLN A 95 0.43 16.80 -5.79
C GLN A 95 1.00 17.99 -6.58
N ALA A 96 2.08 18.59 -6.10
CA ALA A 96 2.76 19.69 -6.79
C ALA A 96 3.30 19.27 -8.17
N THR A 97 3.68 18.00 -8.34
CA THR A 97 4.13 17.44 -9.62
C THR A 97 3.01 16.85 -10.49
N GLY A 98 1.74 16.95 -10.05
CA GLY A 98 0.59 16.42 -10.77
C GLY A 98 0.48 14.90 -10.82
N GLN A 99 1.24 14.19 -9.96
CA GLN A 99 1.20 12.73 -9.84
C GLN A 99 0.05 12.24 -8.95
N VAL A 100 -0.57 13.17 -8.22
CA VAL A 100 -1.75 12.93 -7.37
C VAL A 100 -2.78 14.01 -7.68
N TYR A 101 -4.05 13.64 -7.66
CA TYR A 101 -5.16 14.55 -7.94
C TYR A 101 -6.31 14.34 -6.96
N PRO A 102 -7.10 15.40 -6.65
CA PRO A 102 -8.30 15.29 -5.83
C PRO A 102 -9.43 14.58 -6.58
N CYS A 103 -10.13 13.69 -5.88
CA CYS A 103 -11.31 12.99 -6.37
C CYS A 103 -12.45 13.20 -5.38
N TYR A 104 -13.58 13.69 -5.87
CA TYR A 104 -14.78 13.99 -5.09
C TYR A 104 -15.90 12.96 -5.32
N MET A 105 -15.59 11.79 -5.89
CA MET A 105 -16.57 10.71 -6.05
C MET A 105 -16.96 10.17 -4.66
N SER A 106 -18.26 10.13 -4.38
CA SER A 106 -18.76 9.57 -3.13
C SER A 106 -18.60 8.04 -3.10
N ILE A 107 -18.70 7.45 -1.92
CA ILE A 107 -18.63 5.99 -1.75
C ILE A 107 -19.81 5.34 -2.49
N GLU A 108 -21.01 5.89 -2.35
CA GLU A 108 -22.22 5.40 -3.00
C GLU A 108 -22.10 5.42 -4.54
N ALA A 109 -21.55 6.51 -5.10
CA ALA A 109 -21.31 6.62 -6.54
C ALA A 109 -20.27 5.62 -7.02
N LEU A 110 -19.22 5.37 -6.22
CA LEU A 110 -18.19 4.39 -6.53
C LEU A 110 -18.75 2.96 -6.48
N ASP A 111 -19.60 2.65 -5.51
CA ASP A 111 -20.22 1.34 -5.36
C ASP A 111 -21.24 1.10 -6.48
N ALA A 112 -22.06 2.09 -6.84
CA ALA A 112 -22.96 1.98 -7.99
C ALA A 112 -22.19 1.75 -9.31
N LEU A 113 -21.05 2.42 -9.51
CA LEU A 113 -20.19 2.20 -10.66
C LEU A 113 -19.65 0.76 -10.69
N ARG A 114 -19.20 0.24 -9.55
CA ARG A 114 -18.70 -1.14 -9.42
C ARG A 114 -19.80 -2.18 -9.73
N GLU A 115 -21.01 -1.95 -9.24
CA GLU A 115 -22.17 -2.81 -9.53
C GLU A 115 -22.50 -2.83 -11.02
N GLN A 116 -22.50 -1.68 -11.69
CA GLN A 116 -22.71 -1.59 -13.14
C GLN A 116 -21.64 -2.36 -13.91
N GLN A 117 -20.37 -2.20 -13.54
CA GLN A 117 -19.25 -2.92 -14.18
C GLN A 117 -19.37 -4.43 -13.97
N MET A 118 -19.73 -4.88 -12.76
CA MET A 118 -19.95 -6.30 -12.47
C MET A 118 -21.12 -6.87 -13.29
N ALA A 119 -22.22 -6.13 -13.43
CA ALA A 119 -23.36 -6.53 -14.26
C ALA A 119 -22.97 -6.64 -15.74
N ALA A 120 -22.07 -5.76 -16.22
CA ALA A 120 -21.50 -5.80 -17.56
C ALA A 120 -20.39 -6.87 -17.73
N LYS A 121 -20.05 -7.62 -16.68
CA LYS A 121 -18.93 -8.58 -16.62
C LYS A 121 -17.57 -7.92 -16.87
N GLU A 122 -17.45 -6.65 -16.54
CA GLU A 122 -16.20 -5.90 -16.55
C GLU A 122 -15.52 -5.98 -15.17
N LYS A 123 -14.20 -5.82 -15.13
CA LYS A 123 -13.48 -5.75 -13.88
C LYS A 123 -13.81 -4.45 -13.14
N PRO A 124 -14.39 -4.49 -11.91
CA PRO A 124 -14.72 -3.29 -11.17
C PRO A 124 -13.48 -2.42 -10.91
N ARG A 125 -13.55 -1.15 -11.31
CA ARG A 125 -12.48 -0.17 -11.08
C ARG A 125 -13.02 1.26 -11.13
N TYR A 126 -12.27 2.20 -10.58
CA TYR A 126 -12.56 3.61 -10.75
C TYR A 126 -12.40 4.03 -12.22
N ASP A 127 -13.39 4.73 -12.76
CA ASP A 127 -13.49 5.10 -14.19
C ASP A 127 -12.63 6.30 -14.60
N GLY A 128 -11.97 6.95 -13.65
CA GLY A 128 -11.17 8.15 -13.93
C GLY A 128 -11.98 9.44 -14.05
N THR A 129 -13.26 9.49 -13.63
CA THR A 129 -14.13 10.68 -13.73
C THR A 129 -13.40 11.97 -13.30
N TRP A 130 -12.72 11.97 -12.17
CA TRP A 130 -11.97 13.11 -11.62
C TRP A 130 -10.51 13.18 -12.06
N ARG A 131 -10.06 12.27 -12.91
CA ARG A 131 -8.67 12.27 -13.39
C ARG A 131 -8.46 13.42 -14.38
N PRO A 132 -7.53 14.36 -14.11
CA PRO A 132 -7.23 15.43 -15.04
C PRO A 132 -6.46 14.88 -16.25
N GLU A 133 -6.97 15.22 -17.46
CA GLU A 133 -6.37 14.84 -18.74
C GLU A 133 -6.47 16.03 -19.71
N PRO A 134 -5.57 16.14 -20.69
CA PRO A 134 -5.66 17.19 -21.69
C PRO A 134 -7.01 17.18 -22.40
N GLY A 135 -7.68 18.32 -22.44
CA GLY A 135 -8.98 18.48 -23.12
C GLY A 135 -10.19 17.93 -22.36
N LYS A 136 -10.01 17.31 -21.18
CA LYS A 136 -11.11 16.83 -20.36
C LYS A 136 -11.65 17.92 -19.42
N THR A 137 -12.94 18.16 -19.50
CA THR A 137 -13.65 18.99 -18.52
C THR A 137 -14.01 18.11 -17.30
N LEU A 138 -13.50 18.50 -16.13
CA LEU A 138 -13.84 17.82 -14.88
C LEU A 138 -15.23 18.23 -14.38
N PRO A 139 -15.94 17.37 -13.63
CA PRO A 139 -17.20 17.72 -12.99
C PRO A 139 -17.03 18.93 -12.04
N PRO A 140 -18.08 19.71 -11.80
CA PRO A 140 -18.05 20.75 -10.78
C PRO A 140 -17.76 20.15 -9.40
N VAL A 141 -16.90 20.82 -8.63
CA VAL A 141 -16.59 20.38 -7.27
C VAL A 141 -17.82 20.51 -6.38
N PRO A 142 -18.30 19.43 -5.75
CA PRO A 142 -19.47 19.48 -4.90
C PRO A 142 -19.15 20.26 -3.61
N GLU A 143 -20.10 21.10 -3.19
CA GLU A 143 -19.95 21.92 -1.99
C GLU A 143 -19.88 21.06 -0.72
N GLY A 144 -18.96 21.39 0.18
CA GLY A 144 -18.83 20.72 1.48
C GLY A 144 -18.20 19.31 1.42
N VAL A 145 -17.89 18.79 0.25
CA VAL A 145 -17.28 17.47 0.10
C VAL A 145 -15.75 17.56 0.15
N LYS A 146 -15.16 16.79 1.05
CA LYS A 146 -13.70 16.66 1.13
C LYS A 146 -13.21 15.60 0.15
N PRO A 147 -12.18 15.89 -0.66
CA PRO A 147 -11.70 14.93 -1.65
C PRO A 147 -10.88 13.81 -0.99
N VAL A 148 -10.85 12.66 -1.64
CA VAL A 148 -9.74 11.71 -1.50
C VAL A 148 -8.66 12.04 -2.53
N LEU A 149 -7.41 11.79 -2.22
CA LEU A 149 -6.32 11.92 -3.18
C LEU A 149 -6.12 10.61 -3.93
N ARG A 150 -6.06 10.66 -5.26
CA ARG A 150 -5.78 9.49 -6.11
C ARG A 150 -4.45 9.64 -6.81
N PHE A 151 -3.69 8.56 -6.88
CA PHE A 151 -2.47 8.52 -7.69
C PHE A 151 -2.81 8.49 -9.17
N LYS A 152 -2.07 9.26 -9.96
CA LYS A 152 -2.22 9.31 -11.42
C LYS A 152 -1.35 8.22 -12.05
N ASN A 153 -1.71 6.96 -11.84
CA ASN A 153 -1.00 5.83 -12.45
C ASN A 153 -1.01 5.95 -13.98
N PRO A 154 0.06 5.54 -14.68
CA PRO A 154 0.01 5.36 -16.13
C PRO A 154 -1.12 4.41 -16.52
N ILE A 155 -1.87 4.74 -17.59
CA ILE A 155 -2.97 3.89 -18.09
C ILE A 155 -2.41 2.81 -19.03
N ASP A 156 -1.43 3.20 -19.86
CA ASP A 156 -0.82 2.33 -20.83
C ASP A 156 0.52 1.78 -20.34
N GLY A 157 0.95 0.68 -20.95
CA GLY A 157 2.20 0.01 -20.61
C GLY A 157 2.03 -1.09 -19.59
N VAL A 158 3.15 -1.52 -19.03
CA VAL A 158 3.21 -2.64 -18.07
C VAL A 158 4.10 -2.26 -16.88
N VAL A 159 3.77 -2.77 -15.71
CA VAL A 159 4.68 -2.86 -14.57
C VAL A 159 5.32 -4.24 -14.62
N ALA A 160 6.63 -4.30 -14.63
CA ALA A 160 7.36 -5.55 -14.74
C ALA A 160 8.51 -5.63 -13.74
N TRP A 161 8.75 -6.83 -13.22
CA TRP A 161 9.89 -7.12 -12.35
C TRP A 161 10.33 -8.59 -12.48
N ASP A 162 11.55 -8.85 -12.08
CA ASP A 162 12.09 -10.20 -12.05
C ASP A 162 11.93 -10.80 -10.65
N ASP A 163 10.91 -11.67 -10.51
CA ASP A 163 10.68 -12.43 -9.29
C ASP A 163 11.66 -13.60 -9.19
N LYS A 164 12.27 -13.76 -8.02
CA LYS A 164 13.31 -14.80 -7.82
C LYS A 164 12.77 -16.23 -7.82
N VAL A 165 11.47 -16.39 -7.67
CA VAL A 165 10.80 -17.70 -7.64
C VAL A 165 10.04 -17.96 -8.92
N LYS A 166 9.31 -16.94 -9.42
CA LYS A 166 8.42 -17.07 -10.58
C LYS A 166 9.03 -16.56 -11.89
N GLY A 167 10.22 -15.96 -11.83
CA GLY A 167 10.85 -15.33 -13.00
C GLY A 167 10.22 -13.98 -13.34
N ARG A 168 10.22 -13.61 -14.61
CA ARG A 168 9.67 -12.34 -15.09
C ARG A 168 8.16 -12.27 -14.87
N ILE A 169 7.70 -11.28 -14.13
CA ILE A 169 6.28 -10.98 -13.93
C ILE A 169 5.97 -9.65 -14.59
N GLU A 170 4.88 -9.60 -15.35
CA GLU A 170 4.38 -8.41 -16.01
C GLU A 170 2.89 -8.25 -15.74
N ILE A 171 2.48 -7.04 -15.37
CA ILE A 171 1.08 -6.68 -15.15
C ILE A 171 0.78 -5.45 -16.00
N SER A 172 -0.26 -5.54 -16.85
CA SER A 172 -0.73 -4.38 -17.60
C SER A 172 -1.19 -3.28 -16.67
N ASN A 173 -0.83 -2.03 -16.97
CA ASN A 173 -1.30 -0.88 -16.19
C ASN A 173 -2.84 -0.76 -16.23
N GLN A 174 -3.49 -1.29 -17.27
CA GLN A 174 -4.95 -1.34 -17.37
C GLN A 174 -5.59 -2.27 -16.35
N GLU A 175 -4.83 -3.22 -15.77
CA GLU A 175 -5.30 -4.11 -14.71
C GLU A 175 -5.09 -3.53 -13.31
N LEU A 176 -4.26 -2.49 -13.18
CA LEU A 176 -3.96 -1.88 -11.90
C LEU A 176 -5.06 -0.90 -11.48
N GLU A 177 -5.55 -1.05 -10.26
CA GLU A 177 -6.47 -0.09 -9.67
C GLU A 177 -5.72 1.16 -9.21
N THR A 178 -6.39 2.31 -9.29
CA THR A 178 -5.81 3.58 -8.82
C THR A 178 -5.76 3.60 -7.30
N LEU A 179 -4.56 3.67 -6.72
CA LEU A 179 -4.38 3.85 -5.28
C LEU A 179 -5.02 5.15 -4.79
N THR A 180 -5.67 5.08 -3.64
CA THR A 180 -6.29 6.24 -3.00
C THR A 180 -5.63 6.55 -1.67
N TRP A 181 -5.52 7.85 -1.37
CA TRP A 181 -5.16 8.34 -0.05
C TRP A 181 -6.37 9.09 0.53
N PRO A 182 -7.00 8.62 1.61
CA PRO A 182 -8.10 9.32 2.25
C PRO A 182 -7.60 10.64 2.83
N SER A 183 -8.35 11.71 2.60
CA SER A 183 -8.06 13.04 3.17
C SER A 183 -8.33 13.12 4.67
N HIS A 184 -8.95 12.10 5.25
CA HIS A 184 -9.26 11.94 6.67
C HIS A 184 -8.61 10.67 7.20
N THR A 185 -8.31 10.69 8.49
CA THR A 185 -7.56 9.78 9.32
C THR A 185 -7.95 8.29 9.34
N SER A 186 -8.79 7.80 8.45
CA SER A 186 -9.05 6.39 8.29
C SER A 186 -8.25 5.84 7.09
N PHE A 187 -7.19 5.12 7.39
CA PHE A 187 -6.38 4.43 6.40
C PHE A 187 -7.03 3.12 6.01
N ALA A 188 -7.68 3.08 4.87
CA ALA A 188 -7.88 1.82 4.17
C ALA A 188 -6.82 1.74 3.04
N VAL A 189 -5.62 1.33 3.36
CA VAL A 189 -4.71 0.77 2.35
C VAL A 189 -5.15 -0.67 2.16
N THR A 190 -6.00 -0.90 1.18
CA THR A 190 -6.26 -2.27 0.71
C THR A 190 -4.99 -2.72 0.01
N THR A 191 -4.12 -3.41 0.74
CA THR A 191 -3.05 -4.21 0.16
C THR A 191 -3.69 -5.48 -0.39
N MET A 192 -3.66 -5.67 -1.70
CA MET A 192 -3.76 -7.01 -2.28
C MET A 192 -2.48 -7.79 -2.01
#